data_2adc5739937f037b488a30e1a8dce28a
#
_entry.id   2adc5739937f037b488a30e1a8dce28a
#
_cell.length_a   1.000
_cell.length_b   1.000
_cell.length_c   1.000
_cell.angle_alpha   90.00
_cell.angle_beta   90.00
_cell.angle_gamma   90.00
#
_symmetry.space_group_name_H-M   'P 1'
#
loop_
_entity.id
_entity.type
_entity.pdbx_description
1 polymer ?
#
loop_
_entity_poly.entity_id
_entity_poly.type
_entity_poly.pdbx_seq_one_letter_code
_entity_poly.pdbx_strand_id
1 'polypeptide(L)' 'MNNIVLTGMPGAGKSTIGVLLAKVLGYSFIDADILIQDSQGMLLREIIAKYGDDGFLKIENDVNKGITDEHVVIATGGSA' A
#
# COMPACT_ATOMS: atom_id res chain seq x y z
N MET A 1 -4.94 18.73 0.41
CA MET A 1 -4.47 17.36 0.44
C MET A 1 -5.60 16.40 0.77
N ASN A 2 -5.91 15.48 -0.10
CA ASN A 2 -7.16 14.74 -0.01
C ASN A 2 -6.98 13.24 -0.22
N ASN A 3 -5.88 12.71 0.30
CA ASN A 3 -5.64 11.29 0.22
C ASN A 3 -6.17 10.58 1.46
N ILE A 4 -6.64 9.37 1.27
CA ILE A 4 -7.14 8.52 2.34
C ILE A 4 -6.23 7.30 2.42
N VAL A 5 -5.74 7.01 3.63
CA VAL A 5 -4.86 5.87 3.85
C VAL A 5 -5.60 4.84 4.71
N LEU A 6 -5.70 3.62 4.21
CA LEU A 6 -6.31 2.50 4.92
C LEU A 6 -5.21 1.60 5.47
N THR A 7 -5.19 1.41 6.78
CA THR A 7 -4.19 0.60 7.46
C THR A 7 -4.84 -0.35 8.44
N GLY A 8 -4.07 -1.33 8.90
CA GLY A 8 -4.47 -2.15 10.02
C GLY A 8 -5.59 -3.14 9.79
N MET A 9 -6.00 -3.34 8.55
CA MET A 9 -7.07 -4.28 8.21
C MET A 9 -6.46 -5.50 7.50
N PRO A 10 -6.24 -6.58 8.20
CA PRO A 10 -5.67 -7.78 7.58
C PRO A 10 -6.66 -8.43 6.62
N GLY A 11 -6.13 -9.07 5.60
CA GLY A 11 -6.92 -9.85 4.67
C GLY A 11 -7.56 -9.01 3.57
N ALA A 12 -8.58 -9.59 2.93
CA ALA A 12 -9.16 -9.06 1.71
C ALA A 12 -10.06 -7.83 1.92
N GLY A 13 -10.51 -7.58 3.13
CA GLY A 13 -11.48 -6.52 3.40
C GLY A 13 -10.96 -5.12 3.05
N LYS A 14 -9.68 -4.89 3.27
CA LYS A 14 -9.07 -3.58 3.04
C LYS A 14 -9.12 -3.18 1.57
N SER A 15 -8.77 -4.08 0.68
CA SER A 15 -8.80 -3.79 -0.76
C SER A 15 -10.22 -3.56 -1.25
N THR A 16 -11.18 -4.36 -0.79
CA THR A 16 -12.58 -4.22 -1.18
C THR A 16 -13.12 -2.88 -0.72
N ILE A 17 -12.89 -2.52 0.53
CA ILE A 17 -13.35 -1.24 1.08
C ILE A 17 -12.68 -0.08 0.35
N GLY A 18 -11.38 -0.20 0.07
CA GLY A 18 -10.64 0.85 -0.62
C GLY A 18 -11.16 1.13 -2.02
N VAL A 19 -11.45 0.09 -2.78
CA VAL A 19 -11.99 0.25 -4.13
C VAL A 19 -13.38 0.88 -4.10
N LEU A 20 -14.23 0.43 -3.19
CA LEU A 20 -15.57 1.00 -3.06
C LEU A 20 -15.52 2.47 -2.64
N LEU A 21 -14.67 2.79 -1.67
CA LEU A 21 -14.51 4.16 -1.21
C LEU A 21 -14.01 5.06 -2.33
N ALA A 22 -13.03 4.59 -3.09
CA ALA A 22 -12.51 5.35 -4.22
C ALA A 22 -13.60 5.65 -5.24
N LYS A 23 -14.45 4.66 -5.54
CA LYS A 23 -15.56 4.86 -6.48
C LYS A 23 -16.55 5.90 -5.97
N VAL A 24 -16.89 5.82 -4.71
CA VAL A 24 -17.87 6.76 -4.12
C VAL A 24 -17.32 8.19 -4.15
N LEU A 25 -16.04 8.35 -3.88
CA LEU A 25 -15.43 9.66 -3.82
C LEU A 25 -14.93 10.17 -5.16
N GLY A 26 -14.90 9.34 -6.18
CA GLY A 26 -14.28 9.69 -7.45
C GLY A 26 -12.76 9.75 -7.35
N TYR A 27 -12.17 8.98 -6.45
CA TYR A 27 -10.73 8.92 -6.24
C TYR A 27 -10.14 7.73 -6.97
N SER A 28 -8.82 7.75 -7.17
CA SER A 28 -8.08 6.57 -7.64
C SER A 28 -7.77 5.66 -6.46
N PHE A 29 -7.52 4.39 -6.74
CA PHE A 29 -7.13 3.43 -5.71
C PHE A 29 -5.71 2.96 -5.98
N ILE A 30 -4.89 2.96 -4.93
CA ILE A 30 -3.51 2.46 -5.00
C ILE A 30 -3.32 1.43 -3.89
N ASP A 31 -2.79 0.27 -4.25
CA ASP A 31 -2.40 -0.75 -3.29
C ASP A 31 -0.88 -0.68 -3.10
N ALA A 32 -0.46 -0.22 -1.93
CA ALA A 32 0.95 -0.03 -1.64
C ALA A 32 1.73 -1.35 -1.64
N ASP A 33 1.09 -2.45 -1.24
CA ASP A 33 1.74 -3.77 -1.28
C ASP A 33 2.12 -4.16 -2.71
N ILE A 34 1.23 -3.89 -3.66
CA ILE A 34 1.49 -4.16 -5.07
C ILE A 34 2.62 -3.27 -5.56
N LEU A 35 2.62 -2.00 -5.19
CA LEU A 35 3.71 -1.09 -5.57
C LEU A 35 5.06 -1.55 -5.04
N ILE A 36 5.09 -2.03 -3.79
CA ILE A 36 6.32 -2.52 -3.18
C ILE A 36 6.83 -3.74 -3.94
N GLN A 37 5.96 -4.68 -4.24
CA GLN A 37 6.33 -5.87 -4.98
C GLN A 37 6.83 -5.53 -6.38
N ASP A 38 6.17 -4.61 -7.05
CA ASP A 38 6.59 -4.17 -8.39
C ASP A 38 7.95 -3.49 -8.33
N SER A 39 8.19 -2.66 -7.32
CA SER A 39 9.45 -1.93 -7.21
C SER A 39 10.64 -2.86 -6.99
N GLN A 40 10.43 -3.98 -6.32
CA GLN A 40 11.50 -4.92 -5.99
C GLN A 40 11.54 -6.12 -6.94
N GLY A 41 10.49 -6.32 -7.73
CA GLY A 41 10.40 -7.50 -8.59
C GLY A 41 10.26 -8.81 -7.81
N MET A 42 9.71 -8.74 -6.60
CA MET A 42 9.60 -9.88 -5.69
C MET A 42 8.29 -9.85 -4.94
N LEU A 43 7.85 -11.00 -4.46
CA LEU A 43 6.70 -11.07 -3.57
C LEU A 43 7.05 -10.50 -2.18
N LEU A 44 6.06 -10.04 -1.43
CA LEU A 44 6.28 -9.45 -0.11
C LEU A 44 7.07 -10.38 0.80
N ARG A 45 6.70 -11.66 0.86
CA ARG A 45 7.40 -12.64 1.70
C ARG A 45 8.87 -12.78 1.32
N GLU A 46 9.18 -12.64 0.04
CA GLU A 46 10.56 -12.72 -0.44
C GLU A 46 11.34 -11.49 -0.03
N ILE A 47 10.71 -10.34 -0.09
CA ILE A 47 11.32 -9.07 0.33
C ILE A 47 11.65 -9.14 1.81
N ILE A 48 10.70 -9.59 2.63
CA ILE A 48 10.90 -9.69 4.08
C ILE A 48 12.00 -10.70 4.38
N ALA A 49 12.02 -11.83 3.68
CA ALA A 49 13.05 -12.84 3.88
C ALA A 49 14.43 -12.32 3.51
N LYS A 50 14.52 -11.49 2.48
CA LYS A 50 15.82 -10.99 2.00
C LYS A 50 16.33 -9.82 2.81
N TYR A 51 15.47 -8.87 3.16
CA TYR A 51 15.88 -7.62 3.80
C TYR A 51 15.54 -7.54 5.27
N GLY A 52 14.76 -8.49 5.81
CA GLY A 52 14.29 -8.44 7.19
C GLY A 52 13.19 -7.41 7.38
N ASP A 53 12.65 -7.35 8.59
CA ASP A 53 11.56 -6.43 8.90
C ASP A 53 11.98 -4.98 8.76
N ASP A 54 13.16 -4.63 9.23
CA ASP A 54 13.65 -3.26 9.14
C ASP A 54 13.86 -2.84 7.70
N GLY A 55 14.42 -3.72 6.88
CA GLY A 55 14.62 -3.44 5.46
C GLY A 55 13.30 -3.29 4.74
N PHE A 56 12.32 -4.13 5.06
CA PHE A 56 11.00 -4.03 4.48
C PHE A 56 10.34 -2.70 4.83
N LEU A 57 10.41 -2.29 6.09
CA LEU A 57 9.83 -1.01 6.52
C LEU A 57 10.45 0.17 5.78
N LYS A 58 11.76 0.11 5.53
CA LYS A 58 12.44 1.15 4.79
C LYS A 58 11.94 1.21 3.34
N ILE A 59 11.79 0.06 2.71
CA ILE A 59 11.27 -0.01 1.34
C ILE A 59 9.83 0.51 1.29
N GLU A 60 9.02 0.11 2.25
CA GLU A 60 7.63 0.57 2.35
C GLU A 60 7.57 2.10 2.48
N ASN A 61 8.40 2.67 3.33
CA ASN A 61 8.49 4.12 3.48
C ASN A 61 8.89 4.80 2.18
N ASP A 62 9.90 4.28 1.51
CA ASP A 62 10.38 4.88 0.27
C ASP A 62 9.31 4.83 -0.82
N VAL A 63 8.61 3.71 -0.94
CA VAL A 63 7.52 3.58 -1.91
C VAL A 63 6.39 4.55 -1.59
N ASN A 64 6.00 4.63 -0.32
CA ASN A 64 4.91 5.53 0.08
C ASN A 64 5.26 6.99 -0.15
N LYS A 65 6.51 7.37 0.06
CA LYS A 65 6.96 8.74 -0.21
C LYS A 65 6.89 9.08 -1.70
N GLY A 66 6.99 8.07 -2.56
CA GLY A 66 6.89 8.27 -3.99
C GLY A 66 5.47 8.48 -4.48
N ILE A 67 4.47 8.23 -3.64
CA ILE A 67 3.08 8.45 -4.02
C ILE A 67 2.76 9.92 -3.83
N THR A 68 2.74 10.66 -4.94
CA THR A 68 2.51 12.10 -4.92
C THR A 68 1.16 12.49 -5.46
N ASP A 69 0.36 11.54 -5.89
CA ASP A 69 -0.96 11.81 -6.47
C ASP A 69 -1.90 12.39 -5.42
N GLU A 70 -2.85 13.19 -5.88
CA GLU A 70 -3.92 13.70 -5.05
C GLU A 70 -5.20 12.92 -5.31
N HIS A 71 -6.12 12.93 -4.35
CA HIS A 71 -7.41 12.27 -4.46
C HIS A 71 -7.23 10.77 -4.69
N VAL A 72 -6.46 10.14 -3.83
CA VAL A 72 -6.12 8.72 -3.92
C VAL A 72 -6.50 8.03 -2.62
N VAL A 73 -7.07 6.83 -2.75
CA VAL A 73 -7.24 5.93 -1.61
C VAL A 73 -6.07 4.95 -1.65
N ILE A 74 -5.28 4.94 -0.60
CA ILE A 74 -4.07 4.13 -0.51
C ILE A 74 -4.30 3.03 0.51
N ALA A 75 -4.22 1.77 0.09
CA ALA A 75 -4.23 0.64 1.00
C ALA A 75 -2.78 0.27 1.30
N THR A 76 -2.39 0.40 2.56
CA THR A 76 -1.04 0.04 2.99
C THR A 76 -0.98 -1.41 3.42
N GLY A 77 0.23 -1.91 3.65
CA GLY A 77 0.41 -3.29 4.08
C GLY A 77 -0.32 -3.58 5.38
N GLY A 78 -0.86 -4.77 5.49
CA GLY A 78 -1.65 -5.17 6.64
C GLY A 78 -0.85 -5.69 7.81
N SER A 79 0.44 -5.43 7.85
CA SER A 79 1.32 -5.95 8.89
C SER A 79 1.27 -5.16 10.19
N ALA A 80 0.55 -4.09 10.19
CA ALA A 80 0.44 -3.27 11.40
C ALA A 80 -0.44 -3.95 12.44
#